data_77e8cdfdd85f39816190c62b32f46918
#
_entry.id   77e8cdfdd85f39816190c62b32f46918
#
_cell.length_a   1.000
_cell.length_b   1.000
_cell.length_c   1.000
_cell.angle_alpha   90.00
_cell.angle_beta   90.00
_cell.angle_gamma   90.00
#
_symmetry.space_group_name_H-M   'P 1'
#
loop_
_entity.id
_entity.type
_entity.pdbx_description
1 polymer ?
#
loop_
_entity_poly.entity_id
_entity_poly.type
_entity_poly.pdbx_seq_one_letter_code
_entity_poly.pdbx_strand_id
1 'polypeptide(L)'
;MNTTTSIIAAGLLFATLLPTFGSELKNFDSEKNENDTDTEQTLIDFSNTSVAAWRIVNDSVMGGISRSTLQMHEDGYALFTGTVSLENNGGFASVRTRAERPVDLSEFEGLSVRVLGDGKTYTLRLRTVKNGRLTRYSYEARFATTSGEWETYKLAYSDFSPVFRGNAVRGNPELNPDAILEIGFMIQDGQKGPFRLGVQKLSVYR
;
A
#
# COMPACT_ATOMS: atom_id res chain seq x y z
N MET A 1 14.75 56.77 -38.71
CA MET A 1 13.70 56.50 -37.71
C MET A 1 13.51 55.00 -37.64
N ASN A 2 14.22 54.35 -36.74
CA ASN A 2 14.17 52.88 -36.56
C ASN A 2 13.47 52.60 -35.22
N THR A 3 12.30 51.99 -35.26
CA THR A 3 11.58 51.52 -34.10
C THR A 3 11.90 50.02 -33.90
N THR A 4 12.63 49.75 -32.84
CA THR A 4 12.97 48.39 -32.40
C THR A 4 11.85 47.88 -31.47
N THR A 5 11.11 46.86 -31.92
CA THR A 5 10.07 46.22 -31.11
C THR A 5 10.72 45.08 -30.29
N SER A 6 10.75 45.24 -28.97
CA SER A 6 11.20 44.21 -28.02
C SER A 6 10.08 43.21 -27.76
N ILE A 7 10.30 41.93 -28.09
CA ILE A 7 9.40 40.84 -27.74
C ILE A 7 9.85 40.27 -26.39
N ILE A 8 9.02 40.47 -25.37
CA ILE A 8 9.22 39.85 -24.05
C ILE A 8 8.58 38.47 -24.10
N ALA A 9 9.41 37.42 -24.08
CA ALA A 9 8.96 36.03 -23.94
C ALA A 9 8.66 35.77 -22.45
N ALA A 10 7.37 35.65 -22.11
CA ALA A 10 6.93 35.20 -20.80
C ALA A 10 7.05 33.66 -20.76
N GLY A 11 8.08 33.15 -20.09
CA GLY A 11 8.22 31.72 -19.78
C GLY A 11 7.20 31.31 -18.71
N LEU A 12 6.15 30.58 -19.09
CA LEU A 12 5.28 29.88 -18.14
C LEU A 12 6.06 28.70 -17.54
N LEU A 13 6.46 28.82 -16.29
CA LEU A 13 6.97 27.72 -15.49
C LEU A 13 5.76 26.87 -15.04
N PHE A 14 5.49 25.77 -15.75
CA PHE A 14 4.57 24.74 -15.27
C PHE A 14 5.27 23.98 -14.14
N ALA A 15 5.04 24.38 -12.91
CA ALA A 15 5.32 23.55 -11.74
C ALA A 15 4.28 22.42 -11.72
N THR A 16 4.61 21.26 -12.26
CA THR A 16 3.81 20.03 -12.06
C THR A 16 3.95 19.63 -10.59
N LEU A 17 2.96 19.98 -9.76
CA LEU A 17 2.80 19.38 -8.45
C LEU A 17 2.49 17.90 -8.66
N LEU A 18 3.47 17.03 -8.38
CA LEU A 18 3.22 15.60 -8.26
C LEU A 18 2.37 15.38 -7.02
N PRO A 19 1.21 14.71 -7.12
CA PRO A 19 0.41 14.40 -5.94
C PRO A 19 1.20 13.46 -5.03
N THR A 20 1.42 13.88 -3.79
CA THR A 20 1.98 13.01 -2.75
C THR A 20 0.84 12.18 -2.15
N PHE A 21 1.11 10.95 -1.72
CA PHE A 21 0.14 10.07 -1.06
C PHE A 21 -0.67 10.78 0.04
N GLY A 22 -0.05 11.71 0.76
CA GLY A 22 -0.71 12.53 1.77
C GLY A 22 -1.74 13.53 1.21
N SER A 23 -1.63 13.96 -0.06
CA SER A 23 -2.61 14.86 -0.65
C SER A 23 -3.89 14.14 -1.07
N GLU A 24 -3.81 12.86 -1.42
CA GLU A 24 -4.97 12.05 -1.78
C GLU A 24 -5.82 11.68 -0.55
N LEU A 25 -5.19 11.44 0.60
CA LEU A 25 -5.91 11.23 1.85
C LEU A 25 -6.47 12.52 2.50
N LYS A 26 -6.06 13.71 2.04
CA LYS A 26 -6.64 14.99 2.51
C LYS A 26 -8.09 15.20 2.07
N ASN A 27 -8.52 14.55 0.99
CA ASN A 27 -9.90 14.61 0.48
C ASN A 27 -10.82 13.54 1.11
N PHE A 28 -10.39 12.92 2.21
CA PHE A 28 -11.16 11.94 2.95
C PHE A 28 -12.30 12.57 3.79
N ASP A 29 -12.60 13.85 3.60
CA ASP A 29 -13.78 14.47 4.17
C ASP A 29 -15.02 14.00 3.39
N SER A 30 -15.84 13.24 4.11
CA SER A 30 -17.05 12.53 3.69
C SER A 30 -18.04 13.38 2.89
N GLU A 31 -18.11 13.22 1.58
CA GLU A 31 -19.37 13.42 0.87
C GLU A 31 -20.24 12.18 1.10
N LYS A 32 -21.18 12.28 2.02
CA LYS A 32 -22.23 11.28 2.26
C LYS A 32 -23.14 11.20 1.03
N ASN A 33 -22.97 10.16 0.24
CA ASN A 33 -24.00 9.71 -0.68
C ASN A 33 -24.92 8.73 0.06
N GLU A 34 -26.16 9.13 0.35
CA GLU A 34 -27.10 8.44 1.26
C GLU A 34 -27.80 7.19 0.69
N ASN A 35 -27.29 6.52 -0.35
CA ASN A 35 -28.01 5.41 -0.99
C ASN A 35 -27.13 4.23 -1.42
N ASP A 36 -26.16 3.77 -0.58
CA ASP A 36 -25.55 2.47 -0.84
C ASP A 36 -25.25 1.72 0.45
N THR A 37 -25.90 0.58 0.66
CA THR A 37 -25.82 -0.25 1.88
C THR A 37 -24.58 -1.17 1.91
N ASP A 38 -23.69 -1.09 0.93
CA ASP A 38 -22.36 -1.74 0.93
C ASP A 38 -21.30 -0.68 0.56
N THR A 39 -21.09 0.29 1.46
CA THR A 39 -20.32 1.48 1.16
C THR A 39 -18.82 1.18 1.24
N GLU A 40 -18.24 0.75 0.12
CA GLU A 40 -16.79 0.73 -0.08
C GLU A 40 -16.29 2.15 -0.35
N GLN A 41 -15.32 2.63 0.44
CA GLN A 41 -14.66 3.90 0.19
C GLN A 41 -13.22 3.67 -0.25
N THR A 42 -12.85 4.22 -1.40
CA THR A 42 -11.51 4.04 -1.99
C THR A 42 -10.46 4.83 -1.21
N LEU A 43 -9.40 4.16 -0.78
CA LEU A 43 -8.20 4.75 -0.20
C LEU A 43 -7.12 5.00 -1.25
N ILE A 44 -6.89 4.03 -2.13
CA ILE A 44 -5.88 4.08 -3.18
C ILE A 44 -6.46 3.41 -4.43
N ASP A 45 -6.44 4.11 -5.55
CA ASP A 45 -6.78 3.58 -6.85
C ASP A 45 -5.59 3.78 -7.80
N PHE A 46 -4.94 2.67 -8.17
CA PHE A 46 -3.77 2.70 -9.04
C PHE A 46 -4.10 3.01 -10.50
N SER A 47 -5.36 3.09 -10.91
CA SER A 47 -5.71 3.57 -12.24
C SER A 47 -5.40 5.07 -12.44
N ASN A 48 -5.28 5.82 -11.34
CA ASN A 48 -5.02 7.26 -11.34
C ASN A 48 -3.96 7.72 -10.32
N THR A 49 -3.29 6.78 -9.64
CA THR A 49 -2.30 7.04 -8.58
C THR A 49 -0.91 6.56 -8.99
N SER A 50 0.13 7.30 -8.58
CA SER A 50 1.53 6.95 -8.80
C SER A 50 2.07 6.03 -7.70
N VAL A 51 3.02 5.15 -8.06
CA VAL A 51 3.79 4.34 -7.10
C VAL A 51 4.99 5.06 -6.49
N ALA A 52 5.23 6.33 -6.81
CA ALA A 52 6.42 7.09 -6.40
C ALA A 52 6.60 7.20 -4.87
N ALA A 53 5.49 7.22 -4.11
CA ALA A 53 5.53 7.26 -2.64
C ALA A 53 5.77 5.89 -1.99
N TRP A 54 5.82 4.82 -2.77
CA TRP A 54 6.01 3.47 -2.28
C TRP A 54 7.49 3.11 -2.19
N ARG A 55 7.85 2.39 -1.13
CA ARG A 55 9.24 1.97 -0.86
C ARG A 55 9.35 0.46 -0.82
N ILE A 56 10.33 -0.07 -1.52
CA ILE A 56 10.73 -1.47 -1.42
C ILE A 56 11.47 -1.69 -0.10
N VAL A 57 11.09 -2.74 0.63
CA VAL A 57 11.77 -3.17 1.85
C VAL A 57 11.83 -4.70 1.87
N ASN A 58 12.93 -5.23 1.36
CA ASN A 58 13.18 -6.66 1.28
C ASN A 58 14.04 -7.16 2.45
N ASP A 59 14.26 -8.45 2.50
CA ASP A 59 15.10 -9.13 3.48
C ASP A 59 16.58 -8.72 3.45
N SER A 60 17.02 -7.97 2.44
CA SER A 60 18.34 -7.35 2.38
C SER A 60 18.69 -6.50 3.61
N VAL A 61 17.68 -5.97 4.32
CA VAL A 61 17.86 -5.28 5.62
C VAL A 61 18.37 -6.22 6.73
N MET A 62 18.35 -7.55 6.49
CA MET A 62 18.84 -8.58 7.40
C MET A 62 19.93 -9.46 6.76
N GLY A 63 20.43 -9.10 5.58
CA GLY A 63 21.45 -9.86 4.84
C GLY A 63 20.90 -10.82 3.80
N GLY A 64 19.57 -10.95 3.64
CA GLY A 64 18.92 -11.72 2.59
C GLY A 64 19.18 -11.16 1.20
N ILE A 65 18.84 -11.92 0.17
CA ILE A 65 19.09 -11.57 -1.23
C ILE A 65 17.83 -11.54 -2.10
N SER A 66 16.63 -11.51 -1.49
CA SER A 66 15.38 -11.31 -2.21
C SER A 66 15.36 -9.95 -2.92
N ARG A 67 14.73 -9.91 -4.08
CA ARG A 67 14.64 -8.69 -4.91
C ARG A 67 13.21 -8.46 -5.35
N SER A 68 12.79 -7.20 -5.38
CA SER A 68 11.47 -6.83 -5.88
C SER A 68 11.46 -5.44 -6.51
N THR A 69 10.41 -5.20 -7.29
CA THR A 69 10.08 -3.90 -7.89
C THR A 69 8.60 -3.63 -7.72
N LEU A 70 8.22 -2.36 -7.72
CA LEU A 70 6.84 -1.91 -7.87
C LEU A 70 6.79 -0.90 -9.00
N GLN A 71 5.96 -1.16 -10.01
CA GLN A 71 5.84 -0.31 -11.20
C GLN A 71 4.37 -0.18 -11.61
N MET A 72 4.01 0.90 -12.28
CA MET A 72 2.70 0.99 -12.91
C MET A 72 2.66 0.11 -14.16
N HIS A 73 1.61 -0.67 -14.30
CA HIS A 73 1.28 -1.41 -15.51
C HIS A 73 0.44 -0.53 -16.43
N GLU A 74 0.54 -0.74 -17.76
CA GLU A 74 -0.20 0.03 -18.79
C GLU A 74 -1.72 -0.08 -18.62
N ASP A 75 -2.21 -1.19 -18.08
CA ASP A 75 -3.64 -1.42 -17.78
C ASP A 75 -4.12 -0.74 -16.49
N GLY A 76 -3.37 0.18 -15.90
CA GLY A 76 -3.81 0.99 -14.77
C GLY A 76 -3.84 0.27 -13.41
N TYR A 77 -2.83 -0.56 -13.11
CA TYR A 77 -2.64 -1.16 -11.79
C TYR A 77 -1.16 -1.14 -11.39
N ALA A 78 -0.86 -1.19 -10.11
CA ALA A 78 0.51 -1.35 -9.61
C ALA A 78 0.91 -2.82 -9.68
N LEU A 79 2.09 -3.10 -10.25
CA LEU A 79 2.65 -4.44 -10.39
C LEU A 79 3.81 -4.62 -9.43
N PHE A 80 3.61 -5.42 -8.37
CA PHE A 80 4.61 -5.84 -7.41
C PHE A 80 5.19 -7.19 -7.82
N THR A 81 6.44 -7.20 -8.28
CA THR A 81 7.11 -8.41 -8.78
C THR A 81 8.49 -8.58 -8.17
N GLY A 82 8.99 -9.81 -8.22
CA GLY A 82 10.34 -10.08 -7.76
C GLY A 82 10.66 -11.56 -7.65
N THR A 83 11.68 -11.85 -6.84
CA THR A 83 12.10 -13.20 -6.51
C THR A 83 12.42 -13.26 -5.02
N VAL A 84 11.76 -14.15 -4.30
CA VAL A 84 12.09 -14.46 -2.90
C VAL A 84 13.20 -15.51 -2.87
N SER A 85 14.25 -15.22 -2.11
CA SER A 85 15.32 -16.16 -1.78
C SER A 85 15.28 -16.50 -0.30
N LEU A 86 15.56 -17.76 0.03
CA LEU A 86 15.68 -18.22 1.42
C LEU A 86 17.15 -18.22 1.92
N GLU A 87 18.07 -17.80 1.07
CA GLU A 87 19.50 -17.73 1.42
C GLU A 87 19.75 -16.60 2.43
N ASN A 88 20.80 -16.78 3.24
CA ASN A 88 21.26 -15.81 4.24
C ASN A 88 20.15 -15.38 5.24
N ASN A 89 19.31 -16.31 5.66
CA ASN A 89 18.14 -16.03 6.50
C ASN A 89 17.15 -15.04 5.87
N GLY A 90 17.13 -14.95 4.54
CA GLY A 90 16.12 -14.22 3.78
C GLY A 90 14.76 -14.92 3.83
N GLY A 91 13.84 -14.49 2.99
CA GLY A 91 12.53 -15.16 2.86
C GLY A 91 11.36 -14.20 2.70
N PHE A 92 11.60 -12.91 2.45
CA PHE A 92 10.52 -11.99 2.16
C PHE A 92 10.89 -10.89 1.16
N ALA A 93 9.87 -10.42 0.46
CA ALA A 93 9.89 -9.16 -0.26
C ALA A 93 8.66 -8.35 0.14
N SER A 94 8.83 -7.04 0.30
CA SER A 94 7.72 -6.16 0.66
C SER A 94 7.82 -4.79 0.03
N VAL A 95 6.66 -4.16 -0.08
CA VAL A 95 6.50 -2.78 -0.53
C VAL A 95 5.54 -2.07 0.41
N ARG A 96 5.80 -0.81 0.74
CA ARG A 96 4.96 -0.03 1.64
C ARG A 96 4.96 1.45 1.31
N THR A 97 3.87 2.10 1.69
CA THR A 97 3.73 3.54 1.66
C THR A 97 3.34 4.07 3.03
N ARG A 98 3.56 5.35 3.24
CA ARG A 98 3.28 6.02 4.50
C ARG A 98 2.53 7.31 4.25
N ALA A 99 1.42 7.50 4.97
CA ALA A 99 0.69 8.76 4.99
C ALA A 99 1.51 9.86 5.70
N GLU A 100 1.23 11.13 5.40
CA GLU A 100 1.87 12.27 6.09
C GLU A 100 1.46 12.34 7.56
N ARG A 101 0.23 11.94 7.87
CA ARG A 101 -0.36 11.89 9.22
C ARG A 101 -1.16 10.61 9.39
N PRO A 102 -1.41 10.18 10.63
CA PRO A 102 -2.30 9.05 10.89
C PRO A 102 -3.69 9.30 10.29
N VAL A 103 -4.26 8.24 9.73
CA VAL A 103 -5.61 8.23 9.15
C VAL A 103 -6.52 7.45 10.10
N ASP A 104 -7.65 8.04 10.43
CA ASP A 104 -8.72 7.41 11.19
C ASP A 104 -9.64 6.62 10.24
N LEU A 105 -9.65 5.30 10.41
CA LEU A 105 -10.49 4.36 9.68
C LEU A 105 -11.41 3.58 10.62
N SER A 106 -11.66 4.09 11.84
CA SER A 106 -12.43 3.39 12.88
C SER A 106 -13.92 3.25 12.57
N GLU A 107 -14.46 4.04 11.63
CA GLU A 107 -15.85 3.91 11.17
C GLU A 107 -16.10 2.69 10.26
N PHE A 108 -15.04 1.98 9.83
CA PHE A 108 -15.10 0.85 8.92
C PHE A 108 -14.81 -0.46 9.65
N GLU A 109 -15.23 -1.57 9.05
CA GLU A 109 -15.01 -2.92 9.59
C GLU A 109 -13.67 -3.52 9.15
N GLY A 110 -13.12 -3.05 8.03
CA GLY A 110 -11.89 -3.59 7.46
C GLY A 110 -11.48 -2.95 6.15
N LEU A 111 -10.49 -3.59 5.51
CA LEU A 111 -9.99 -3.18 4.21
C LEU A 111 -10.38 -4.20 3.14
N SER A 112 -10.61 -3.70 1.94
CA SER A 112 -10.80 -4.50 0.74
C SER A 112 -9.67 -4.22 -0.23
N VAL A 113 -9.13 -5.27 -0.86
CA VAL A 113 -8.04 -5.15 -1.83
C VAL A 113 -8.37 -5.92 -3.09
N ARG A 114 -8.37 -5.23 -4.25
CA ARG A 114 -8.55 -5.85 -5.56
C ARG A 114 -7.20 -6.13 -6.20
N VAL A 115 -6.91 -7.42 -6.44
CA VAL A 115 -5.61 -7.90 -6.89
C VAL A 115 -5.71 -8.91 -8.03
N LEU A 116 -4.65 -8.95 -8.86
CA LEU A 116 -4.37 -10.01 -9.84
C LEU A 116 -3.27 -10.91 -9.25
N GLY A 117 -3.62 -12.14 -8.92
CA GLY A 117 -2.76 -13.09 -8.25
C GLY A 117 -1.90 -13.95 -9.17
N ASP A 118 -0.96 -14.66 -8.57
CA ASP A 118 -0.11 -15.67 -9.21
C ASP A 118 -0.21 -17.07 -8.58
N GLY A 119 -1.22 -17.27 -7.71
CA GLY A 119 -1.43 -18.51 -6.95
C GLY A 119 -0.65 -18.58 -5.64
N LYS A 120 0.03 -17.49 -5.24
CA LYS A 120 0.76 -17.38 -3.97
C LYS A 120 -0.07 -16.67 -2.90
N THR A 121 0.37 -16.82 -1.66
CA THR A 121 -0.23 -16.13 -0.52
C THR A 121 0.53 -14.83 -0.25
N TYR A 122 -0.21 -13.74 -0.17
CA TYR A 122 0.30 -12.42 0.15
C TYR A 122 -0.21 -11.94 1.50
N THR A 123 0.42 -10.90 2.02
CA THR A 123 0.07 -10.29 3.29
C THR A 123 -0.17 -8.80 3.09
N LEU A 124 -1.35 -8.32 3.50
CA LEU A 124 -1.60 -6.89 3.70
C LEU A 124 -1.09 -6.51 5.08
N ARG A 125 -0.31 -5.43 5.16
CA ARG A 125 0.35 -4.98 6.39
C ARG A 125 -0.05 -3.57 6.74
N LEU A 126 -0.34 -3.35 8.01
CA LEU A 126 -0.66 -2.03 8.57
C LEU A 126 0.29 -1.71 9.71
N ARG A 127 0.64 -0.44 9.86
CA ARG A 127 1.27 0.07 11.08
C ARG A 127 0.54 1.31 11.57
N THR A 128 0.35 1.36 12.86
CA THR A 128 -0.41 2.41 13.55
C THR A 128 0.51 3.28 14.40
N VAL A 129 0.01 4.44 14.77
CA VAL A 129 0.66 5.30 15.76
C VAL A 129 0.09 4.99 17.13
N LYS A 130 0.97 4.79 18.10
CA LYS A 130 0.62 4.60 19.53
C LYS A 130 1.49 5.55 20.36
N ASN A 131 0.85 6.34 21.23
CA ASN A 131 1.54 7.35 22.05
C ASN A 131 2.44 8.29 21.22
N GLY A 132 1.94 8.78 20.07
CA GLY A 132 2.64 9.69 19.16
C GLY A 132 3.82 9.07 18.40
N ARG A 133 4.01 7.74 18.46
CA ARG A 133 5.09 7.03 17.77
C ARG A 133 4.57 5.89 16.93
N LEU A 134 5.17 5.70 15.76
CA LEU A 134 4.90 4.54 14.91
C LEU A 134 5.27 3.25 15.66
N THR A 135 4.35 2.27 15.67
CA THR A 135 4.58 0.95 16.29
C THR A 135 5.82 0.28 15.70
N ARG A 136 6.56 -0.48 16.51
CA ARG A 136 7.73 -1.25 16.03
C ARG A 136 7.32 -2.52 15.30
N TYR A 137 6.11 -3.01 15.50
CA TYR A 137 5.49 -4.17 14.86
C TYR A 137 4.44 -3.72 13.84
N SER A 138 4.09 -4.61 12.95
CA SER A 138 2.98 -4.47 11.98
C SER A 138 1.83 -5.36 12.35
N TYR A 139 0.64 -5.01 11.90
CA TYR A 139 -0.52 -5.88 11.88
C TYR A 139 -0.62 -6.50 10.49
N GLU A 140 -0.84 -7.80 10.40
CA GLU A 140 -0.74 -8.59 9.18
C GLU A 140 -1.98 -9.46 8.98
N ALA A 141 -2.62 -9.32 7.81
CA ALA A 141 -3.68 -10.19 7.32
C ALA A 141 -3.25 -10.84 6.01
N ARG A 142 -3.50 -12.15 5.87
CA ARG A 142 -3.07 -12.96 4.73
C ARG A 142 -4.23 -13.21 3.78
N PHE A 143 -3.91 -13.28 2.48
CA PHE A 143 -4.86 -13.68 1.45
C PHE A 143 -4.14 -14.56 0.41
N ALA A 144 -4.76 -15.69 0.08
CA ALA A 144 -4.27 -16.63 -0.92
C ALA A 144 -4.89 -16.29 -2.27
N THR A 145 -4.08 -16.09 -3.30
CA THR A 145 -4.55 -15.67 -4.61
C THR A 145 -4.69 -16.83 -5.58
N THR A 146 -5.59 -16.68 -6.57
CA THR A 146 -5.71 -17.57 -7.72
C THR A 146 -4.86 -17.05 -8.89
N SER A 147 -4.12 -17.96 -9.54
CA SER A 147 -3.22 -17.55 -10.62
C SER A 147 -3.97 -17.03 -11.83
N GLY A 148 -3.66 -15.79 -12.24
CA GLY A 148 -4.21 -15.15 -13.41
C GLY A 148 -5.62 -14.57 -13.22
N GLU A 149 -6.15 -14.56 -12.01
CA GLU A 149 -7.50 -14.07 -11.72
C GLU A 149 -7.47 -12.75 -10.94
N TRP A 150 -8.40 -11.86 -11.29
CA TRP A 150 -8.70 -10.67 -10.51
C TRP A 150 -9.69 -11.00 -9.41
N GLU A 151 -9.27 -10.86 -8.16
CA GLU A 151 -10.10 -11.13 -6.98
C GLU A 151 -10.10 -9.93 -6.05
N THR A 152 -11.19 -9.81 -5.27
CA THR A 152 -11.31 -8.81 -4.21
C THR A 152 -11.38 -9.53 -2.86
N TYR A 153 -10.42 -9.23 -1.99
CA TYR A 153 -10.33 -9.78 -0.64
C TYR A 153 -10.81 -8.74 0.37
N LYS A 154 -11.86 -9.06 1.13
CA LYS A 154 -12.27 -8.28 2.31
C LYS A 154 -11.54 -8.84 3.52
N LEU A 155 -10.78 -7.98 4.21
CA LEU A 155 -9.96 -8.29 5.38
C LEU A 155 -10.47 -7.46 6.55
N ALA A 156 -11.22 -8.10 7.45
CA ALA A 156 -11.73 -7.44 8.66
C ALA A 156 -10.57 -7.03 9.58
N TYR A 157 -10.73 -6.00 10.39
CA TYR A 157 -9.66 -5.61 11.34
C TYR A 157 -9.32 -6.74 12.33
N SER A 158 -10.26 -7.63 12.63
CA SER A 158 -10.05 -8.83 13.44
C SER A 158 -9.12 -9.88 12.79
N ASP A 159 -8.96 -9.85 11.47
CA ASP A 159 -8.07 -10.77 10.74
C ASP A 159 -6.59 -10.37 10.87
N PHE A 160 -6.33 -9.14 11.33
CA PHE A 160 -4.98 -8.61 11.46
C PHE A 160 -4.35 -8.99 12.79
N SER A 161 -3.26 -9.74 12.72
CA SER A 161 -2.47 -10.13 13.89
C SER A 161 -1.19 -9.31 14.00
N PRO A 162 -0.78 -8.88 15.21
CA PRO A 162 0.45 -8.12 15.40
C PRO A 162 1.69 -9.02 15.29
N VAL A 163 2.62 -8.62 14.40
CA VAL A 163 3.84 -9.38 14.07
C VAL A 163 5.07 -8.48 14.13
N PHE A 164 6.12 -8.95 14.79
CA PHE A 164 7.43 -8.30 14.83
C PHE A 164 8.52 -9.26 14.36
N ARG A 165 9.15 -8.96 13.22
CA ARG A 165 10.20 -9.79 12.60
C ARG A 165 9.80 -11.26 12.45
N GLY A 166 8.60 -11.51 11.93
CA GLY A 166 8.05 -12.85 11.71
C GLY A 166 7.50 -13.56 12.96
N ASN A 167 7.58 -12.94 14.13
CA ASN A 167 7.09 -13.51 15.38
C ASN A 167 5.85 -12.78 15.91
N ALA A 168 4.91 -13.51 16.49
CA ALA A 168 3.75 -12.93 17.15
C ALA A 168 4.19 -12.02 18.31
N VAL A 169 3.52 -10.88 18.45
CA VAL A 169 3.80 -9.92 19.52
C VAL A 169 3.15 -10.39 20.82
N ARG A 170 3.93 -10.40 21.92
CA ARG A 170 3.43 -10.78 23.24
C ARG A 170 2.26 -9.89 23.67
N GLY A 171 1.22 -10.51 24.19
CA GLY A 171 0.00 -9.83 24.63
C GLY A 171 -0.98 -9.53 23.50
N ASN A 172 -0.65 -9.92 22.27
CA ASN A 172 -1.51 -9.83 21.08
C ASN A 172 -2.32 -8.51 21.05
N PRO A 173 -1.65 -7.32 21.01
CA PRO A 173 -2.37 -6.05 21.00
C PRO A 173 -3.30 -5.98 19.79
N GLU A 174 -4.53 -5.56 20.01
CA GLU A 174 -5.50 -5.37 18.93
C GLU A 174 -5.11 -4.23 18.02
N LEU A 175 -5.49 -4.33 16.74
CA LEU A 175 -5.34 -3.27 15.78
C LEU A 175 -6.25 -2.11 16.19
N ASN A 176 -5.67 -0.93 16.35
CA ASN A 176 -6.42 0.31 16.51
C ASN A 176 -6.52 1.03 15.15
N PRO A 177 -7.69 1.02 14.48
CA PRO A 177 -7.84 1.60 13.16
C PRO A 177 -7.92 3.14 13.13
N ASP A 178 -7.98 3.81 14.29
CA ASP A 178 -8.06 5.28 14.38
C ASP A 178 -6.74 6.00 14.02
N ALA A 179 -5.64 5.25 13.91
CA ALA A 179 -4.32 5.84 13.75
C ALA A 179 -3.42 5.07 12.77
N ILE A 180 -3.94 4.63 11.64
CA ILE A 180 -3.18 3.94 10.59
C ILE A 180 -2.25 4.92 9.89
N LEU A 181 -0.97 4.61 9.81
CA LEU A 181 0.05 5.47 9.21
C LEU A 181 0.80 4.82 8.05
N GLU A 182 1.04 3.50 8.08
CA GLU A 182 1.68 2.76 6.97
C GLU A 182 0.80 1.62 6.51
N ILE A 183 0.76 1.41 5.18
CA ILE A 183 0.13 0.28 4.49
C ILE A 183 1.18 -0.35 3.58
N GLY A 184 1.14 -1.67 3.41
CA GLY A 184 2.04 -2.36 2.48
C GLY A 184 1.62 -3.77 2.16
N PHE A 185 2.25 -4.31 1.10
CA PHE A 185 2.11 -5.69 0.68
C PHE A 185 3.40 -6.45 0.91
N MET A 186 3.30 -7.72 1.23
CA MET A 186 4.44 -8.58 1.49
C MET A 186 4.18 -9.99 0.99
N ILE A 187 5.22 -10.63 0.47
CA ILE A 187 5.29 -12.06 0.28
C ILE A 187 6.35 -12.64 1.21
N GLN A 188 6.03 -13.70 1.94
CA GLN A 188 6.86 -14.32 2.97
C GLN A 188 6.53 -15.83 3.10
N ASP A 189 6.80 -16.43 4.26
CA ASP A 189 6.41 -17.81 4.62
C ASP A 189 7.08 -18.89 3.76
N GLY A 190 8.36 -18.69 3.43
CA GLY A 190 9.14 -19.70 2.69
C GLY A 190 8.75 -19.85 1.22
N GLN A 191 7.95 -18.96 0.66
CA GLN A 191 7.51 -18.98 -0.74
C GLN A 191 8.64 -18.59 -1.69
N LYS A 192 9.68 -19.42 -1.79
CA LYS A 192 10.86 -19.23 -2.65
C LYS A 192 10.48 -19.11 -4.13
N GLY A 193 11.21 -18.27 -4.85
CA GLY A 193 11.11 -18.13 -6.31
C GLY A 193 10.43 -16.86 -6.76
N PRO A 194 10.10 -16.77 -8.08
CA PRO A 194 9.46 -15.60 -8.65
C PRO A 194 8.04 -15.42 -8.11
N PHE A 195 7.61 -14.15 -8.03
CA PHE A 195 6.26 -13.79 -7.64
C PHE A 195 5.76 -12.59 -8.44
N ARG A 196 4.43 -12.48 -8.55
CA ARG A 196 3.76 -11.40 -9.26
C ARG A 196 2.39 -11.11 -8.65
N LEU A 197 2.22 -9.90 -8.14
CA LEU A 197 0.95 -9.39 -7.61
C LEU A 197 0.60 -8.08 -8.32
N GLY A 198 -0.50 -8.07 -9.09
CA GLY A 198 -1.12 -6.82 -9.55
C GLY A 198 -2.02 -6.28 -8.45
N VAL A 199 -1.95 -4.98 -8.17
CA VAL A 199 -2.84 -4.32 -7.21
C VAL A 199 -3.53 -3.19 -7.94
N GLN A 200 -4.86 -3.26 -8.07
CA GLN A 200 -5.65 -2.23 -8.72
C GLN A 200 -6.17 -1.21 -7.72
N LYS A 201 -6.74 -1.68 -6.60
CA LYS A 201 -7.47 -0.82 -5.68
C LYS A 201 -7.33 -1.31 -4.24
N LEU A 202 -7.24 -0.37 -3.32
CA LEU A 202 -7.38 -0.57 -1.88
C LEU A 202 -8.50 0.33 -1.38
N SER A 203 -9.44 -0.24 -0.65
CA SER A 203 -10.63 0.44 -0.12
C SER A 203 -10.85 0.07 1.34
N VAL A 204 -11.75 0.78 2.02
CA VAL A 204 -12.36 0.38 3.29
C VAL A 204 -13.83 0.04 3.07
N TYR A 205 -14.40 -0.83 3.92
CA TYR A 205 -15.80 -1.25 3.85
C TYR A 205 -16.48 -1.22 5.23
N ARG A 206 -17.80 -1.08 5.20
CA ARG A 206 -18.70 -1.17 6.36
C ARG A 206 -19.51 -2.44 6.30
#